data_3a71e509534176fa78dd4d9d90ec2ccc
#
_entry.id   3a71e509534176fa78dd4d9d90ec2ccc
#
_cell.length_a   1.000
_cell.length_b   1.000
_cell.length_c   1.000
_cell.angle_alpha   90.00
_cell.angle_beta   90.00
_cell.angle_gamma   90.00
#
_symmetry.space_group_name_H-M   'P 1'
#
loop_
_entity.id
_entity.type
_entity.pdbx_description
1 polymer ?
#
loop_
_entity_poly.entity_id
_entity_poly.type
_entity_poly.pdbx_seq_one_letter_code
_entity_poly.pdbx_strand_id
1 'polypeptide(L)'
;MITSVKVSGSTVTVTYTKASNADGYDVVLGTSTKKVNGETRPVEYGKLVKKNIKGNVVTATFKNVKKGTYYAGLHAFNRTSEDGKKVFSQWSNVKKLL
;
A
#
# COMPACT_ATOMS: atom_id res chain seq x y z
N MET A 1 3.73 -4.94 -7.02
CA MET A 1 5.06 -4.73 -6.40
C MET A 1 5.38 -3.25 -6.39
N ILE A 2 5.86 -2.75 -5.28
CA ILE A 2 6.30 -1.35 -5.18
C ILE A 2 7.63 -1.21 -5.91
N THR A 3 7.70 -0.27 -6.85
CA THR A 3 8.91 -0.02 -7.65
C THR A 3 9.68 1.19 -7.16
N SER A 4 9.01 2.19 -6.62
CA SER A 4 9.69 3.35 -6.07
C SER A 4 8.85 4.06 -5.01
N VAL A 5 9.55 4.76 -4.11
CA VAL A 5 8.93 5.64 -3.13
C VAL A 5 9.70 6.95 -3.16
N LYS A 6 8.99 8.05 -3.41
CA LYS A 6 9.57 9.39 -3.43
C LYS A 6 9.06 10.20 -2.27
N VAL A 7 9.98 10.87 -1.59
CA VAL A 7 9.65 11.80 -0.50
C VAL A 7 10.06 13.20 -0.94
N SER A 8 9.11 14.11 -0.97
CA SER A 8 9.36 15.51 -1.29
C SER A 8 8.66 16.38 -0.24
N GLY A 9 9.46 16.94 0.68
CA GLY A 9 8.91 17.65 1.83
C GLY A 9 8.04 16.73 2.67
N SER A 10 6.76 17.05 2.81
CA SER A 10 5.78 16.23 3.54
C SER A 10 4.92 15.35 2.62
N THR A 11 5.27 15.27 1.34
CA THR A 11 4.53 14.46 0.36
C THR A 11 5.30 13.18 0.07
N VAL A 12 4.61 12.04 0.15
CA VAL A 12 5.17 10.73 -0.17
C VAL A 12 4.39 10.14 -1.33
N THR A 13 5.10 9.76 -2.39
CA THR A 13 4.49 9.14 -3.57
C THR A 13 5.01 7.71 -3.70
N VAL A 14 4.10 6.75 -3.69
CA VAL A 14 4.40 5.33 -3.86
C VAL A 14 3.99 4.93 -5.27
N THR A 15 4.93 4.38 -6.02
CA THR A 15 4.69 3.87 -7.38
C THR A 15 4.85 2.35 -7.38
N TYR A 16 3.96 1.66 -8.05
CA TYR A 16 3.94 0.20 -8.04
C TYR A 16 3.55 -0.36 -9.41
N THR A 17 3.78 -1.66 -9.60
CA THR A 17 3.38 -2.34 -10.83
C THR A 17 1.93 -2.76 -10.73
N LYS A 18 1.24 -2.74 -11.87
CA LYS A 18 -0.15 -3.17 -11.98
C LYS A 18 -0.23 -4.69 -11.79
N ALA A 19 -1.16 -5.15 -10.95
CA ALA A 19 -1.46 -6.57 -10.82
C ALA A 19 -2.51 -6.97 -11.87
N SER A 20 -2.31 -8.15 -12.46
CA SER A 20 -3.27 -8.69 -13.44
C SER A 20 -4.61 -8.98 -12.76
N ASN A 21 -5.70 -8.54 -13.37
CA ASN A 21 -7.07 -8.84 -12.94
C ASN A 21 -7.41 -8.33 -11.53
N ALA A 22 -6.69 -7.35 -11.01
CA ALA A 22 -7.03 -6.73 -9.74
C ALA A 22 -8.12 -5.68 -9.94
N ASP A 23 -9.12 -5.68 -9.06
CA ASP A 23 -10.13 -4.62 -9.04
C ASP A 23 -9.58 -3.33 -8.46
N GLY A 24 -8.62 -3.43 -7.57
CA GLY A 24 -8.00 -2.26 -6.99
C GLY A 24 -6.90 -2.59 -5.99
N TYR A 25 -6.44 -1.56 -5.29
CA TYR A 25 -5.34 -1.66 -4.33
C TYR A 25 -5.65 -0.85 -3.08
N ASP A 26 -5.11 -1.32 -1.96
CA ASP A 26 -4.99 -0.53 -0.73
C ASP A 26 -3.50 -0.34 -0.45
N VAL A 27 -3.08 0.91 -0.27
CA VAL A 27 -1.68 1.28 -0.02
C VAL A 27 -1.57 1.91 1.35
N VAL A 28 -0.57 1.50 2.13
CA VAL A 28 -0.37 2.02 3.49
C VAL A 28 1.06 2.46 3.72
N LEU A 29 1.23 3.40 4.65
CA LEU A 29 2.54 3.77 5.21
C LEU A 29 2.51 3.43 6.69
N GLY A 30 3.12 2.31 7.06
CA GLY A 30 3.20 1.89 8.45
C GLY A 30 4.42 2.47 9.14
N THR A 31 4.37 2.60 10.47
CA THR A 31 5.51 3.04 11.26
C THR A 31 6.37 1.88 11.75
N SER A 32 5.88 0.66 11.61
CA SER A 32 6.65 -0.55 11.91
C SER A 32 6.20 -1.67 10.99
N THR A 33 6.84 -2.83 11.11
CA THR A 33 6.49 -4.01 10.34
C THR A 33 6.25 -5.20 11.27
N LYS A 34 5.47 -6.16 10.80
CA LYS A 34 5.21 -7.41 11.51
C LYS A 34 5.24 -8.56 10.52
N LYS A 35 5.82 -9.67 10.95
CA LYS A 35 5.82 -10.90 10.16
C LYS A 35 4.65 -11.79 10.58
N VAL A 36 3.80 -12.15 9.62
CA VAL A 36 2.65 -13.03 9.84
C VAL A 36 2.69 -14.10 8.76
N ASN A 37 2.80 -15.35 9.17
CA ASN A 37 2.86 -16.49 8.23
C ASN A 37 3.93 -16.33 7.14
N GLY A 38 5.11 -15.81 7.51
CA GLY A 38 6.21 -15.59 6.57
C GLY A 38 6.08 -14.33 5.72
N GLU A 39 4.99 -13.57 5.85
CA GLU A 39 4.76 -12.35 5.11
C GLU A 39 5.05 -11.14 5.98
N THR A 40 5.88 -10.20 5.47
CA THR A 40 6.15 -8.95 6.16
C THR A 40 5.08 -7.92 5.80
N ARG A 41 4.44 -7.35 6.80
CA ARG A 41 3.37 -6.37 6.63
C ARG A 41 3.72 -5.05 7.31
N PRO A 42 3.40 -3.90 6.70
CA PRO A 42 3.45 -2.64 7.42
C PRO A 42 2.29 -2.61 8.43
N VAL A 43 2.57 -2.13 9.63
CA VAL A 43 1.57 -2.01 10.70
C VAL A 43 1.66 -0.63 11.34
N GLU A 44 0.67 -0.29 12.17
CA GLU A 44 0.61 0.99 12.87
C GLU A 44 0.62 2.18 11.91
N TYR A 45 -0.19 2.09 10.87
CA TYR A 45 -0.25 3.13 9.83
C TYR A 45 -1.31 4.21 10.12
N GLY A 46 -2.18 4.01 11.11
CA GLY A 46 -3.18 5.02 11.48
C GLY A 46 -4.01 5.51 10.30
N LYS A 47 -3.91 6.80 9.99
CA LYS A 47 -4.63 7.41 8.87
C LYS A 47 -3.87 7.38 7.54
N LEU A 48 -2.65 6.85 7.52
CA LEU A 48 -1.83 6.80 6.31
C LEU A 48 -2.21 5.57 5.47
N VAL A 49 -3.45 5.56 5.01
CA VAL A 49 -4.04 4.49 4.20
C VAL A 49 -4.76 5.11 3.01
N LYS A 50 -4.45 4.62 1.81
CA LYS A 50 -5.22 4.93 0.61
C LYS A 50 -5.95 3.66 0.18
N LYS A 51 -7.26 3.65 0.34
CA LYS A 51 -8.12 2.50 0.03
C LYS A 51 -8.81 2.67 -1.31
N ASN A 52 -9.19 1.55 -1.90
CA ASN A 52 -10.02 1.51 -3.11
C ASN A 52 -9.39 2.25 -4.30
N ILE A 53 -8.07 2.15 -4.44
CA ILE A 53 -7.38 2.68 -5.61
C ILE A 53 -7.72 1.78 -6.80
N LYS A 54 -8.17 2.39 -7.90
CA LYS A 54 -8.59 1.65 -9.10
C LYS A 54 -7.45 0.79 -9.66
N GLY A 55 -7.80 -0.36 -10.23
CA GLY A 55 -6.82 -1.32 -10.74
C GLY A 55 -5.91 -0.81 -11.85
N ASN A 56 -6.27 0.27 -12.54
CA ASN A 56 -5.44 0.89 -13.57
C ASN A 56 -4.58 2.04 -13.06
N VAL A 57 -4.65 2.36 -11.77
CA VAL A 57 -3.84 3.41 -11.16
C VAL A 57 -2.63 2.75 -10.51
N VAL A 58 -1.44 3.29 -10.75
CA VAL A 58 -0.16 2.71 -10.29
C VAL A 58 0.60 3.63 -9.34
N THR A 59 -0.05 4.66 -8.82
CA THR A 59 0.55 5.58 -7.85
C THR A 59 -0.41 5.89 -6.73
N ALA A 60 0.15 6.10 -5.54
CA ALA A 60 -0.59 6.59 -4.38
C ALA A 60 0.20 7.73 -3.75
N THR A 61 -0.46 8.85 -3.51
CA THR A 61 0.18 10.04 -2.95
C THR A 61 -0.38 10.34 -1.57
N PHE A 62 0.51 10.48 -0.60
CA PHE A 62 0.18 10.86 0.77
C PHE A 62 0.70 12.26 1.03
N LYS A 63 -0.15 13.17 1.49
CA LYS A 63 0.20 14.54 1.82
C LYS A 63 0.24 14.75 3.32
N ASN A 64 1.00 15.75 3.77
CA ASN A 64 1.11 16.11 5.18
C ASN A 64 1.63 14.97 6.04
N VAL A 65 2.60 14.22 5.52
CA VAL A 65 3.24 13.13 6.25
C VAL A 65 4.31 13.71 7.16
N LYS A 66 4.23 13.44 8.44
CA LYS A 66 5.23 13.91 9.41
C LYS A 66 6.57 13.22 9.15
N LYS A 67 7.66 13.92 9.45
CA LYS A 67 9.00 13.32 9.37
C LYS A 67 9.07 12.07 10.25
N GLY A 68 9.72 11.04 9.74
CA GLY A 68 9.90 9.79 10.47
C GLY A 68 10.24 8.67 9.52
N THR A 69 10.42 7.49 10.11
CA THR A 69 10.65 6.27 9.34
C THR A 69 9.30 5.62 9.06
N TYR A 70 9.06 5.30 7.78
CA TYR A 70 7.84 4.63 7.36
C TYR A 70 8.15 3.42 6.50
N TYR A 71 7.20 2.52 6.43
CA TYR A 71 7.27 1.32 5.60
C TYR A 71 6.07 1.31 4.67
N ALA A 72 6.32 1.43 3.38
CA ALA A 72 5.27 1.42 2.37
C ALA A 72 4.95 -0.02 1.98
N GLY A 73 3.68 -0.34 1.93
CA GLY A 73 3.20 -1.63 1.46
C GLY A 73 1.86 -1.48 0.77
N LEU A 74 1.54 -2.45 -0.10
CA LEU A 74 0.23 -2.50 -0.73
C LEU A 74 -0.22 -3.93 -0.87
N HIS A 75 -1.52 -4.12 -0.98
CA HIS A 75 -2.08 -5.38 -1.45
C HIS A 75 -3.19 -5.08 -2.46
N ALA A 76 -3.30 -5.95 -3.46
CA ALA A 76 -4.36 -5.88 -4.43
C ALA A 76 -5.61 -6.57 -3.87
N PHE A 77 -6.78 -6.21 -4.39
CA PHE A 77 -8.01 -6.89 -4.02
C PHE A 77 -8.89 -7.14 -5.25
N ASN A 78 -9.72 -8.16 -5.14
CA ASN A 78 -10.83 -8.40 -6.05
C ASN A 78 -12.11 -8.42 -5.23
N ARG A 79 -13.22 -7.98 -5.84
CA ARG A 79 -14.51 -8.04 -5.19
C ARG A 79 -15.24 -9.30 -5.63
N THR A 80 -15.88 -9.97 -4.70
CA THR A 80 -16.72 -11.13 -5.04
C THR A 80 -17.98 -10.65 -5.76
N SER A 81 -18.49 -11.46 -6.68
CA SER A 81 -19.68 -11.11 -7.45
C SER A 81 -20.96 -11.19 -6.62
N GLU A 82 -20.95 -11.91 -5.50
CA GLU A 82 -22.14 -12.12 -4.68
C GLU A 82 -22.47 -10.98 -3.74
N ASP A 83 -21.46 -10.48 -3.03
CA ASP A 83 -21.68 -9.47 -1.98
C ASP A 83 -20.76 -8.28 -2.08
N GLY A 84 -19.87 -8.24 -3.08
CA GLY A 84 -18.94 -7.13 -3.28
C GLY A 84 -17.82 -7.04 -2.25
N LYS A 85 -17.64 -8.07 -1.43
CA LYS A 85 -16.58 -8.09 -0.44
C LYS A 85 -15.22 -8.19 -1.08
N LYS A 86 -14.24 -7.54 -0.47
CA LYS A 86 -12.86 -7.58 -0.94
C LYS A 86 -12.19 -8.89 -0.55
N VAL A 87 -11.51 -9.50 -1.51
CA VAL A 87 -10.60 -10.63 -1.28
C VAL A 87 -9.21 -10.11 -1.60
N PHE A 88 -8.34 -10.09 -0.60
CA PHE A 88 -7.01 -9.49 -0.73
C PHE A 88 -5.98 -10.52 -1.17
N SER A 89 -5.04 -10.07 -2.01
CA SER A 89 -3.83 -10.80 -2.30
C SER A 89 -2.86 -10.69 -1.11
N GLN A 90 -1.73 -11.36 -1.24
CA GLN A 90 -0.63 -11.16 -0.30
C GLN A 90 -0.14 -9.71 -0.39
N TRP A 91 0.45 -9.22 0.71
CA TRP A 91 1.11 -7.92 0.70
C TRP A 91 2.29 -7.93 -0.28
N SER A 92 2.51 -6.79 -0.90
CA SER A 92 3.67 -6.59 -1.77
C SER A 92 4.96 -6.58 -0.93
N ASN A 93 6.09 -6.44 -1.62
CA ASN A 93 7.34 -6.09 -0.93
C ASN A 93 7.13 -4.80 -0.14
N VAL A 94 7.75 -4.71 1.02
CA VAL A 94 7.69 -3.52 1.87
C VAL A 94 8.94 -2.69 1.59
N LYS A 95 8.74 -1.40 1.29
CA LYS A 95 9.83 -0.45 1.08
C LYS A 95 9.94 0.50 2.26
N LYS A 96 11.12 0.54 2.86
CA LYS A 96 11.40 1.47 3.96
C LYS A 96 11.67 2.87 3.41
N LEU A 97 11.04 3.86 4.03
CA LEU A 97 11.33 5.27 3.79
C LEU A 97 12.23 5.80 4.90
N LEU A 98 12.96 6.82 4.57
CA LEU A 98 13.88 7.47 5.52
C LEU A 98 13.16 8.00 6.77
#